data_4bd6e8fe3970e259ad9d2f682287affd
#
_entry.id   4bd6e8fe3970e259ad9d2f682287affd
#
_cell.length_a   1.000
_cell.length_b   1.000
_cell.length_c   1.000
_cell.angle_alpha   90.00
_cell.angle_beta   90.00
_cell.angle_gamma   90.00
#
_symmetry.space_group_name_H-M   'P 1'
#
loop_
_entity.id
_entity.type
_entity.pdbx_description
1 polymer ?
#
loop_
_entity_poly.entity_id
_entity_poly.type
_entity_poly.pdbx_seq_one_letter_code
_entity_poly.pdbx_strand_id
1 'polypeptide(L)'
;IDLSDWEMIDTEHSDAAAFKAVELAASGKVDSIMKGALHTDELMSAVVPVTSGLRTKYRISHAYDMDVPTYHKPLIITDAAINIAPNAADKADICQNAINLWRILYGEEIKPKVAILA
;
A
#
# COMPACT_ATOMS: atom_id res chain seq x y z
N ILE A 1 -11.37 -13.58 -21.41
CA ILE A 1 -11.03 -14.18 -20.08
C ILE A 1 -12.32 -14.72 -19.53
N ASP A 2 -12.33 -15.99 -19.16
CA ASP A 2 -13.46 -16.60 -18.46
C ASP A 2 -13.39 -16.18 -16.98
N LEU A 3 -14.46 -15.57 -16.47
CA LEU A 3 -14.57 -15.08 -15.09
C LEU A 3 -15.57 -15.88 -14.25
N SER A 4 -16.07 -17.01 -14.77
CA SER A 4 -17.13 -17.81 -14.13
C SER A 4 -16.74 -18.36 -12.74
N ASP A 5 -15.44 -18.55 -12.50
CA ASP A 5 -14.90 -19.06 -11.23
C ASP A 5 -14.63 -17.96 -10.19
N TRP A 6 -14.91 -16.69 -10.54
CA TRP A 6 -14.62 -15.54 -9.69
C TRP A 6 -15.90 -14.90 -9.16
N GLU A 7 -15.90 -14.53 -7.88
CA GLU A 7 -16.98 -13.74 -7.32
C GLU A 7 -16.93 -12.32 -7.92
N MET A 8 -18.01 -11.97 -8.63
CA MET A 8 -18.16 -10.64 -9.23
C MET A 8 -19.13 -9.80 -8.40
N ILE A 9 -18.67 -8.63 -7.97
CA ILE A 9 -19.51 -7.66 -7.24
C ILE A 9 -19.72 -6.46 -8.15
N ASP A 10 -20.95 -6.31 -8.65
CA ASP A 10 -21.32 -5.19 -9.49
C ASP A 10 -21.51 -3.90 -8.67
N THR A 11 -21.12 -2.78 -9.24
CA THR A 11 -21.19 -1.45 -8.61
C THR A 11 -21.60 -0.40 -9.65
N GLU A 12 -22.31 0.63 -9.22
CA GLU A 12 -22.87 1.64 -10.13
C GLU A 12 -21.79 2.50 -10.84
N HIS A 13 -20.67 2.75 -10.16
CA HIS A 13 -19.56 3.58 -10.68
C HIS A 13 -18.24 3.29 -9.92
N SER A 14 -17.15 3.92 -10.38
CA SER A 14 -15.78 3.71 -9.89
C SER A 14 -15.62 4.00 -8.39
N ASP A 15 -16.21 5.09 -7.89
CA ASP A 15 -16.16 5.43 -6.46
C ASP A 15 -16.84 4.34 -5.61
N ALA A 16 -18.01 3.85 -6.03
CA ALA A 16 -18.71 2.77 -5.35
C ALA A 16 -17.86 1.48 -5.32
N ALA A 17 -17.14 1.20 -6.40
CA ALA A 17 -16.19 0.08 -6.46
C ALA A 17 -15.05 0.24 -5.45
N ALA A 18 -14.48 1.45 -5.34
CA ALA A 18 -13.42 1.75 -4.38
C ALA A 18 -13.90 1.56 -2.92
N PHE A 19 -15.06 2.11 -2.57
CA PHE A 19 -15.64 1.94 -1.24
C PHE A 19 -15.96 0.47 -0.94
N LYS A 20 -16.49 -0.27 -1.91
CA LYS A 20 -16.78 -1.71 -1.72
C LYS A 20 -15.52 -2.53 -1.53
N ALA A 21 -14.46 -2.27 -2.27
CA ALA A 21 -13.17 -2.92 -2.09
C ALA A 21 -12.57 -2.65 -0.69
N VAL A 22 -12.66 -1.40 -0.22
CA VAL A 22 -12.22 -1.01 1.13
C VAL A 22 -13.05 -1.69 2.22
N GLU A 23 -14.36 -1.78 2.08
CA GLU A 23 -15.26 -2.52 3.00
C GLU A 23 -14.85 -4.00 3.12
N LEU A 24 -14.55 -4.65 1.98
CA LEU A 24 -14.12 -6.05 1.95
C LEU A 24 -12.77 -6.23 2.65
N ALA A 25 -11.83 -5.33 2.43
CA ALA A 25 -10.53 -5.36 3.10
C ALA A 25 -10.66 -5.11 4.60
N ALA A 26 -11.43 -4.11 5.01
CA ALA A 26 -11.66 -3.80 6.42
C ALA A 26 -12.38 -4.91 7.19
N SER A 27 -13.25 -5.68 6.51
CA SER A 27 -13.91 -6.85 7.07
C SER A 27 -13.06 -8.13 7.06
N GLY A 28 -11.84 -8.08 6.53
CA GLY A 28 -10.94 -9.24 6.43
C GLY A 28 -11.36 -10.29 5.40
N LYS A 29 -12.22 -9.91 4.45
CA LYS A 29 -12.63 -10.82 3.36
C LYS A 29 -11.60 -10.90 2.24
N VAL A 30 -10.76 -9.88 2.11
CA VAL A 30 -9.64 -9.83 1.16
C VAL A 30 -8.38 -9.31 1.86
N ASP A 31 -7.23 -9.79 1.42
CA ASP A 31 -5.92 -9.45 1.99
C ASP A 31 -5.21 -8.33 1.21
N SER A 32 -5.67 -8.05 0.00
CA SER A 32 -5.09 -7.01 -0.86
C SER A 32 -6.12 -6.38 -1.76
N ILE A 33 -5.88 -5.14 -2.17
CA ILE A 33 -6.69 -4.42 -3.15
C ILE A 33 -5.80 -4.09 -4.35
N MET A 34 -6.21 -4.53 -5.54
CA MET A 34 -5.56 -4.14 -6.79
C MET A 34 -6.51 -3.27 -7.61
N LYS A 35 -6.04 -2.09 -8.01
CA LYS A 35 -6.81 -1.22 -8.90
C LYS A 35 -6.44 -1.47 -10.37
N GLY A 36 -7.44 -1.37 -11.22
CA GLY A 36 -7.29 -1.30 -12.69
C GLY A 36 -7.30 0.15 -13.19
N ALA A 37 -8.25 0.47 -14.05
CA ALA A 37 -8.41 1.79 -14.68
C ALA A 37 -8.90 2.90 -13.72
N LEU A 38 -9.40 2.56 -12.55
CA LEU A 38 -9.80 3.49 -11.49
C LEU A 38 -8.64 4.46 -11.17
N HIS A 39 -8.93 5.76 -11.02
CA HIS A 39 -7.92 6.74 -10.63
C HIS A 39 -7.42 6.53 -9.20
N THR A 40 -6.16 6.87 -8.95
CA THR A 40 -5.55 6.66 -7.62
C THR A 40 -6.19 7.52 -6.53
N ASP A 41 -6.62 8.73 -6.86
CA ASP A 41 -7.32 9.63 -5.95
C ASP A 41 -8.72 9.10 -5.56
N GLU A 42 -9.43 8.46 -6.47
CA GLU A 42 -10.70 7.77 -6.17
C GLU A 42 -10.49 6.64 -5.14
N LEU A 43 -9.49 5.77 -5.36
CA LEU A 43 -9.15 4.73 -4.39
C LEU A 43 -8.71 5.33 -3.05
N MET A 44 -7.85 6.33 -3.08
CA MET A 44 -7.33 6.95 -1.85
C MET A 44 -8.42 7.68 -1.07
N SER A 45 -9.44 8.23 -1.73
CA SER A 45 -10.60 8.82 -1.08
C SER A 45 -11.39 7.81 -0.23
N ALA A 46 -11.40 6.56 -0.62
CA ALA A 46 -12.03 5.48 0.13
C ALA A 46 -11.11 4.91 1.25
N VAL A 47 -9.80 4.83 1.00
CA VAL A 47 -8.82 4.22 1.93
C VAL A 47 -8.47 5.15 3.10
N VAL A 48 -8.24 6.44 2.84
CA VAL A 48 -7.66 7.39 3.82
C VAL A 48 -8.60 7.80 4.96
N PRO A 49 -9.93 7.88 4.82
CA PRO A 49 -10.82 8.25 5.93
C PRO A 49 -10.65 7.37 7.16
N VAL A 50 -10.78 7.95 8.35
CA VAL A 50 -10.76 7.21 9.63
C VAL A 50 -11.82 6.10 9.65
N THR A 51 -12.94 6.35 9.01
CA THR A 51 -14.08 5.43 8.90
C THR A 51 -13.83 4.24 7.98
N SER A 52 -12.74 4.25 7.20
CA SER A 52 -12.39 3.12 6.31
C SER A 52 -12.07 1.82 7.06
N GLY A 53 -11.65 1.92 8.33
CA GLY A 53 -11.19 0.77 9.11
C GLY A 53 -9.76 0.29 8.76
N LEU A 54 -9.10 0.91 7.77
CA LEU A 54 -7.76 0.51 7.30
C LEU A 54 -6.62 1.36 7.89
N ARG A 55 -6.93 2.46 8.59
CA ARG A 55 -5.89 3.32 9.16
C ARG A 55 -5.18 2.66 10.32
N THR A 56 -3.86 2.84 10.33
CA THR A 56 -3.02 2.51 11.47
C THR A 56 -2.58 3.78 12.21
N LYS A 57 -1.72 3.65 13.22
CA LYS A 57 -1.09 4.78 13.90
C LYS A 57 -0.01 5.47 13.06
N TYR A 58 0.48 4.83 12.00
CA TYR A 58 1.51 5.37 11.13
C TYR A 58 0.90 6.16 9.97
N ARG A 59 1.67 7.13 9.46
CA ARG A 59 1.34 7.84 8.24
C ARG A 59 1.37 6.90 7.05
N ILE A 60 0.38 7.03 6.15
CA ILE A 60 0.39 6.26 4.91
C ILE A 60 1.59 6.64 4.04
N SER A 61 2.21 5.66 3.41
CA SER A 61 3.35 5.85 2.52
C SER A 61 3.32 4.85 1.36
N HIS A 62 3.99 5.19 0.29
CA HIS A 62 4.16 4.32 -0.86
C HIS A 62 5.54 3.63 -0.80
N ALA A 63 5.60 2.37 -1.21
CA ALA A 63 6.86 1.63 -1.31
C ALA A 63 6.91 0.83 -2.61
N TYR A 64 8.04 0.91 -3.30
CA TYR A 64 8.40 -0.02 -4.38
C TYR A 64 9.35 -1.07 -3.83
N ASP A 65 9.00 -2.34 -4.01
CA ASP A 65 9.93 -3.45 -3.88
C ASP A 65 10.53 -3.74 -5.26
N MET A 66 11.83 -3.50 -5.39
CA MET A 66 12.51 -3.47 -6.68
C MET A 66 13.31 -4.75 -6.89
N ASP A 67 13.00 -5.45 -7.97
CA ASP A 67 13.88 -6.46 -8.53
C ASP A 67 14.78 -5.82 -9.61
N VAL A 68 16.06 -5.62 -9.27
CA VAL A 68 17.03 -4.96 -10.15
C VAL A 68 18.06 -5.98 -10.60
N PRO A 69 18.07 -6.41 -11.88
CA PRO A 69 18.93 -7.51 -12.36
C PRO A 69 20.43 -7.31 -12.09
N THR A 70 20.89 -6.06 -12.03
CA THR A 70 22.30 -5.72 -11.78
C THR A 70 22.64 -5.47 -10.30
N TYR A 71 21.66 -5.57 -9.40
CA TYR A 71 21.83 -5.35 -7.97
C TYR A 71 21.46 -6.61 -7.19
N HIS A 72 22.41 -7.15 -6.47
CA HIS A 72 22.34 -8.48 -5.85
C HIS A 72 21.53 -8.59 -4.56
N LYS A 73 20.87 -7.52 -4.15
CA LYS A 73 20.04 -7.46 -2.92
C LYS A 73 18.65 -6.94 -3.23
N PRO A 74 17.63 -7.36 -2.46
CA PRO A 74 16.36 -6.68 -2.48
C PRO A 74 16.51 -5.19 -2.14
N LEU A 75 15.72 -4.35 -2.80
CA LEU A 75 15.77 -2.90 -2.62
C LEU A 75 14.35 -2.33 -2.51
N ILE A 76 14.03 -1.74 -1.37
CA ILE A 76 12.80 -0.99 -1.21
C ILE A 76 13.08 0.51 -1.36
N ILE A 77 12.34 1.18 -2.22
CA ILE A 77 12.35 2.64 -2.40
C ILE A 77 11.06 3.21 -1.84
N THR A 78 11.14 4.14 -0.90
CA THR A 78 10.02 4.79 -0.22
C THR A 78 10.39 6.21 0.25
N ASP A 79 9.53 7.19 0.40
CA ASP A 79 8.19 7.31 -0.15
C ASP A 79 8.29 7.90 -1.56
N ALA A 80 7.67 7.24 -2.52
CA ALA A 80 7.86 7.64 -3.91
C ALA A 80 6.72 8.51 -4.46
N ALA A 81 5.56 8.58 -3.78
CA ALA A 81 4.38 9.14 -4.43
C ALA A 81 3.34 9.80 -3.50
N ILE A 82 3.39 9.63 -2.19
CA ILE A 82 2.29 10.07 -1.32
C ILE A 82 2.64 11.33 -0.51
N ASN A 83 3.83 11.40 0.06
CA ASN A 83 4.22 12.51 0.91
C ASN A 83 5.15 13.48 0.16
N ILE A 84 4.66 14.68 -0.15
CA ILE A 84 5.41 15.65 -0.98
C ILE A 84 6.56 16.31 -0.18
N ALA A 85 6.35 16.65 1.08
CA ALA A 85 7.33 17.34 1.93
C ALA A 85 7.28 16.80 3.37
N PRO A 86 7.68 15.53 3.61
CA PRO A 86 7.59 14.91 4.91
C PRO A 86 8.55 15.56 5.90
N ASN A 87 8.06 15.88 7.10
CA ASN A 87 8.89 16.30 8.22
C ASN A 87 9.62 15.10 8.86
N ALA A 88 10.41 15.33 9.91
CA ALA A 88 11.17 14.25 10.56
C ALA A 88 10.29 13.13 11.16
N ALA A 89 9.13 13.48 11.74
CA ALA A 89 8.20 12.49 12.28
C ALA A 89 7.54 11.69 11.15
N ASP A 90 7.13 12.36 10.07
CA ASP A 90 6.59 11.69 8.88
C ASP A 90 7.63 10.70 8.28
N LYS A 91 8.90 11.11 8.19
CA LYS A 91 9.98 10.25 7.69
C LYS A 91 10.20 9.03 8.59
N ALA A 92 10.04 9.16 9.91
CA ALA A 92 10.12 8.04 10.83
C ALA A 92 9.00 7.02 10.57
N ASP A 93 7.78 7.46 10.37
CA ASP A 93 6.64 6.59 10.02
C ASP A 93 6.85 5.90 8.67
N ILE A 94 7.29 6.64 7.66
CA ILE A 94 7.61 6.11 6.32
C ILE A 94 8.67 5.01 6.42
N CYS A 95 9.77 5.25 7.15
CA CYS A 95 10.82 4.26 7.38
C CYS A 95 10.26 3.02 8.11
N GLN A 96 9.41 3.23 9.13
CA GLN A 96 8.84 2.11 9.89
C GLN A 96 7.92 1.26 9.01
N ASN A 97 7.12 1.87 8.14
CA ASN A 97 6.30 1.15 7.18
C ASN A 97 7.16 0.28 6.23
N ALA A 98 8.23 0.84 5.70
CA ALA A 98 9.16 0.10 4.83
C ALA A 98 9.88 -1.04 5.57
N ILE A 99 10.27 -0.83 6.83
CA ILE A 99 10.87 -1.88 7.67
C ILE A 99 9.85 -3.02 7.94
N ASN A 100 8.61 -2.68 8.20
CA ASN A 100 7.55 -3.67 8.41
C ASN A 100 7.29 -4.48 7.12
N LEU A 101 7.21 -3.81 5.97
CA LEU A 101 7.09 -4.48 4.67
C LEU A 101 8.28 -5.40 4.40
N TRP A 102 9.52 -4.94 4.66
CA TRP A 102 10.72 -5.75 4.52
C TRP A 102 10.64 -7.06 5.32
N ARG A 103 10.22 -6.95 6.59
CA ARG A 103 10.08 -8.13 7.46
C ARG A 103 9.06 -9.14 6.95
N ILE A 104 7.97 -8.64 6.37
CA ILE A 104 6.93 -9.50 5.77
C ILE A 104 7.49 -10.23 4.54
N LEU A 105 8.22 -9.53 3.68
CA LEU A 105 8.72 -10.08 2.42
C LEU A 105 9.96 -10.97 2.60
N TYR A 106 10.88 -10.59 3.48
CA TYR A 106 12.22 -11.19 3.59
C TYR A 106 12.51 -11.84 4.94
N GLY A 107 11.57 -11.79 5.88
CA GLY A 107 11.73 -12.35 7.23
C GLY A 107 12.45 -11.40 8.20
N GLU A 108 12.34 -11.70 9.49
CA GLU A 108 12.90 -10.87 10.56
C GLU A 108 14.41 -11.06 10.78
N GLU A 109 14.96 -12.15 10.29
CA GLU A 109 16.39 -12.49 10.38
C GLU A 109 17.28 -11.48 9.65
N ILE A 110 16.77 -10.93 8.53
CA ILE A 110 17.50 -9.99 7.68
C ILE A 110 17.15 -8.55 8.06
N LYS A 111 18.02 -7.91 8.83
CA LYS A 111 17.82 -6.51 9.23
C LYS A 111 18.05 -5.56 8.06
N PRO A 112 17.05 -4.76 7.64
CA PRO A 112 17.24 -3.79 6.57
C PRO A 112 18.16 -2.66 7.03
N LYS A 113 18.97 -2.16 6.10
CA LYS A 113 19.75 -0.93 6.26
C LYS A 113 19.01 0.18 5.54
N VAL A 114 18.72 1.28 6.24
CA VAL A 114 17.97 2.41 5.70
C VAL A 114 18.91 3.60 5.47
N ALA A 115 18.86 4.15 4.25
CA ALA A 115 19.47 5.44 3.93
C ALA A 115 18.35 6.48 3.76
N ILE A 116 18.47 7.61 4.44
CA ILE A 116 17.51 8.72 4.31
C ILE A 116 18.15 9.79 3.42
N LEU A 117 17.46 10.05 2.32
CA LEU A 117 17.87 11.12 1.40
C LEU A 117 17.30 12.47 1.86
N ALA A 118 18.08 13.52 1.66
CA ALA A 118 17.68 14.89 2.00
C ALA A 118 16.75 15.47 0.93
#